data_1b850ab0afbe52a3499e1834e03dc118
#
_entry.id   1b850ab0afbe52a3499e1834e03dc118
#
_cell.length_a   1.000
_cell.length_b   1.000
_cell.length_c   1.000
_cell.angle_alpha   90.00
_cell.angle_beta   90.00
_cell.angle_gamma   90.00
#
_symmetry.space_group_name_H-M   'P 1'
#
loop_
_entity.id
_entity.type
_entity.pdbx_description
1 polymer ?
#
loop_
_entity_poly.entity_id
_entity_poly.type
_entity_poly.pdbx_seq_one_letter_code
_entity_poly.pdbx_strand_id
1 'polypeptide(L)'
;ASQPLTRSTLVRDANPFAAFMQSRQFMTALFAILFTVTALQNLGYTAYDQCFNYFIKDQFGFTSAYNGAIKGVIGFISLVANATICMSIIRRGKVNRSVAYVLMACTLTIFAVLFLDEMRVPFLIVNVVFYAFNAVSIPLLQDMVAKKAEGNDSNLVMGFYNATKSLGGIIGSLTAGFLYAKGASLSFVFAGIVLLLATLFAFVYQRKNAPSPLSARR
;
A
#
# COMPACT_ATOMS: atom_id res chain seq x y z
N ALA A 1 30.22 18.46 12.61
CA ALA A 1 30.08 19.87 12.24
C ALA A 1 28.82 20.01 11.39
N SER A 2 27.75 20.61 11.95
CA SER A 2 26.50 20.89 11.26
C SER A 2 26.76 21.99 10.20
N GLN A 3 26.55 21.70 8.93
CA GLN A 3 26.60 22.71 7.88
C GLN A 3 25.47 23.73 8.07
N PRO A 4 25.72 25.03 7.84
CA PRO A 4 24.70 26.06 7.97
C PRO A 4 23.60 25.86 6.94
N LEU A 5 22.34 25.85 7.41
CA LEU A 5 21.15 25.76 6.56
C LEU A 5 21.00 27.01 5.70
N THR A 6 21.51 26.99 4.47
CA THR A 6 21.32 28.04 3.49
C THR A 6 20.02 27.77 2.71
N ARG A 7 19.30 28.85 2.33
CA ARG A 7 18.06 28.74 1.52
C ARG A 7 18.23 27.89 0.25
N SER A 8 19.38 27.94 -0.38
CA SER A 8 19.70 27.13 -1.57
C SER A 8 19.83 25.63 -1.27
N THR A 9 20.34 25.25 -0.09
CA THR A 9 20.39 23.85 0.34
C THR A 9 19.01 23.35 0.67
N LEU A 10 18.17 24.15 1.35
CA LEU A 10 16.78 23.76 1.65
C LEU A 10 15.93 23.55 0.40
N VAL A 11 16.04 24.40 -0.61
CA VAL A 11 15.30 24.25 -1.88
C VAL A 11 15.80 23.05 -2.69
N ARG A 12 17.11 22.79 -2.68
CA ARG A 12 17.69 21.62 -3.34
C ARG A 12 17.29 20.31 -2.66
N ASP A 13 17.28 20.29 -1.32
CA ASP A 13 16.96 19.11 -0.53
C ASP A 13 15.44 18.89 -0.43
N ALA A 14 14.64 19.94 -0.62
CA ALA A 14 13.18 19.86 -0.72
C ALA A 14 12.66 19.47 -2.12
N ASN A 15 13.55 19.30 -3.11
CA ASN A 15 13.15 18.91 -4.46
C ASN A 15 12.72 17.42 -4.47
N PRO A 16 11.43 17.10 -4.66
CA PRO A 16 10.96 15.71 -4.67
C PRO A 16 11.60 14.87 -5.79
N PHE A 17 12.07 15.52 -6.87
CA PHE A 17 12.77 14.84 -7.95
C PHE A 17 14.24 14.52 -7.60
N ALA A 18 14.85 15.18 -6.62
CA ALA A 18 16.20 14.86 -6.18
C ALA A 18 16.28 13.42 -5.63
N ALA A 19 15.27 12.98 -4.89
CA ALA A 19 15.19 11.60 -4.40
C ALA A 19 15.16 10.58 -5.56
N PHE A 20 14.46 10.89 -6.66
CA PHE A 20 14.43 10.03 -7.86
C PHE A 20 15.76 10.02 -8.61
N MET A 21 16.46 11.13 -8.69
CA MET A 21 17.80 11.18 -9.32
C MET A 21 18.85 10.44 -8.49
N GLN A 22 18.81 10.57 -7.17
CA GLN A 22 19.73 9.89 -6.25
C GLN A 22 19.43 8.38 -6.14
N SER A 23 18.20 7.95 -6.44
CA SER A 23 17.81 6.53 -6.40
C SER A 23 18.63 5.65 -7.33
N ARG A 24 19.23 6.20 -8.37
CA ARG A 24 20.08 5.50 -9.33
C ARG A 24 21.26 4.77 -8.66
N GLN A 25 21.72 5.25 -7.52
CA GLN A 25 22.88 4.69 -6.79
C GLN A 25 22.56 3.33 -6.11
N PHE A 26 21.30 3.13 -5.69
CA PHE A 26 20.87 1.88 -5.02
C PHE A 26 19.83 1.08 -5.79
N MET A 27 19.38 1.55 -6.97
CA MET A 27 18.30 0.95 -7.72
C MET A 27 18.72 -0.36 -8.36
N THR A 28 18.47 -1.46 -7.69
CA THR A 28 18.56 -2.80 -8.26
C THR A 28 17.21 -3.25 -8.81
N ALA A 29 17.19 -4.28 -9.66
CA ALA A 29 15.94 -4.84 -10.18
C ALA A 29 14.96 -5.26 -9.07
N LEU A 30 15.47 -5.74 -7.92
CA LEU A 30 14.64 -6.10 -6.77
C LEU A 30 14.06 -4.87 -6.08
N PHE A 31 14.82 -3.78 -5.92
CA PHE A 31 14.30 -2.52 -5.41
C PHE A 31 13.25 -1.93 -6.35
N ALA A 32 13.50 -1.94 -7.66
CA ALA A 32 12.53 -1.45 -8.65
C ALA A 32 11.19 -2.17 -8.53
N ILE A 33 11.20 -3.51 -8.43
CA ILE A 33 9.98 -4.29 -8.23
C ILE A 33 9.29 -3.93 -6.90
N LEU A 34 10.04 -3.81 -5.81
CA LEU A 34 9.51 -3.52 -4.49
C LEU A 34 8.87 -2.12 -4.42
N PHE A 35 9.50 -1.12 -5.03
CA PHE A 35 8.93 0.22 -5.13
C PHE A 35 7.70 0.26 -6.05
N THR A 36 7.69 -0.52 -7.14
CA THR A 36 6.51 -0.67 -7.99
C THR A 36 5.34 -1.28 -7.21
N VAL A 37 5.58 -2.33 -6.41
CA VAL A 37 4.56 -2.91 -5.53
C VAL A 37 4.03 -1.86 -4.56
N THR A 38 4.92 -1.08 -3.93
CA THR A 38 4.54 -0.03 -2.97
C THR A 38 3.70 1.06 -3.64
N ALA A 39 4.12 1.54 -4.82
CA ALA A 39 3.38 2.56 -5.58
C ALA A 39 1.98 2.06 -5.95
N LEU A 40 1.88 0.86 -6.54
CA LEU A 40 0.62 0.26 -6.95
C LEU A 40 -0.29 -0.03 -5.76
N GLN A 41 0.26 -0.58 -4.66
CA GLN A 41 -0.51 -0.85 -3.45
C GLN A 41 -1.12 0.45 -2.89
N ASN A 42 -0.31 1.52 -2.78
CA ASN A 42 -0.82 2.78 -2.24
C ASN A 42 -1.78 3.49 -3.20
N LEU A 43 -1.55 3.40 -4.50
CA LEU A 43 -2.46 3.90 -5.54
C LEU A 43 -3.82 3.20 -5.45
N GLY A 44 -3.83 1.86 -5.45
CA GLY A 44 -5.06 1.08 -5.35
C GLY A 44 -5.80 1.31 -4.03
N TYR A 45 -5.07 1.32 -2.91
CA TYR A 45 -5.64 1.62 -1.60
C TYR A 45 -6.28 3.00 -1.54
N THR A 46 -5.58 4.04 -2.00
CA THR A 46 -6.09 5.42 -1.91
C THR A 46 -7.28 5.64 -2.84
N ALA A 47 -7.23 5.06 -4.05
CA ALA A 47 -8.38 5.08 -4.96
C ALA A 47 -9.60 4.40 -4.33
N TYR A 48 -9.41 3.24 -3.71
CA TYR A 48 -10.45 2.51 -3.01
C TYR A 48 -11.02 3.30 -1.83
N ASP A 49 -10.16 3.86 -0.97
CA ASP A 49 -10.57 4.58 0.24
C ASP A 49 -11.42 5.82 -0.08
N GLN A 50 -11.03 6.57 -1.10
CA GLN A 50 -11.82 7.72 -1.59
C GLN A 50 -13.17 7.26 -2.12
N CYS A 51 -13.18 6.20 -2.95
CA CYS A 51 -14.40 5.66 -3.50
C CYS A 51 -15.35 5.14 -2.41
N PHE A 52 -14.82 4.42 -1.42
CA PHE A 52 -15.59 3.95 -0.27
C PHE A 52 -16.30 5.10 0.45
N ASN A 53 -15.59 6.20 0.72
CA ASN A 53 -16.17 7.36 1.39
C ASN A 53 -17.31 8.01 0.58
N TYR A 54 -17.14 8.12 -0.73
CA TYR A 54 -18.20 8.64 -1.62
C TYR A 54 -19.38 7.67 -1.68
N PHE A 55 -19.10 6.37 -1.85
CA PHE A 55 -20.11 5.33 -2.01
C PHE A 55 -21.05 5.23 -0.80
N ILE A 56 -20.52 5.17 0.43
CA ILE A 56 -21.37 5.06 1.63
C ILE A 56 -22.22 6.30 1.86
N LYS A 57 -21.75 7.47 1.42
CA LYS A 57 -22.54 8.71 1.46
C LYS A 57 -23.64 8.72 0.39
N ASP A 58 -23.29 8.43 -0.86
CA ASP A 58 -24.18 8.61 -2.00
C ASP A 58 -25.18 7.46 -2.15
N GLN A 59 -24.73 6.22 -2.00
CA GLN A 59 -25.57 5.03 -2.21
C GLN A 59 -26.30 4.60 -0.95
N PHE A 60 -25.67 4.73 0.23
CA PHE A 60 -26.28 4.33 1.49
C PHE A 60 -26.91 5.51 2.26
N GLY A 61 -26.65 6.75 1.85
CA GLY A 61 -27.16 7.94 2.51
C GLY A 61 -26.58 8.17 3.90
N PHE A 62 -25.39 7.64 4.19
CA PHE A 62 -24.80 7.76 5.52
C PHE A 62 -24.29 9.17 5.78
N THR A 63 -24.60 9.70 6.96
CA THR A 63 -24.10 11.00 7.40
C THR A 63 -22.61 10.94 7.70
N SER A 64 -21.96 12.09 7.79
CA SER A 64 -20.54 12.19 8.18
C SER A 64 -20.26 11.56 9.55
N ALA A 65 -21.22 11.61 10.49
CA ALA A 65 -21.09 10.97 11.80
C ALA A 65 -21.04 9.44 11.68
N TYR A 66 -21.90 8.84 10.87
CA TYR A 66 -21.86 7.39 10.61
C TYR A 66 -20.57 6.97 9.90
N ASN A 67 -20.11 7.76 8.92
CA ASN A 67 -18.84 7.51 8.26
C ASN A 67 -17.68 7.55 9.26
N GLY A 68 -17.65 8.53 10.14
CA GLY A 68 -16.66 8.62 11.22
C GLY A 68 -16.69 7.41 12.15
N ALA A 69 -17.88 6.94 12.55
CA ALA A 69 -18.03 5.75 13.39
C ALA A 69 -17.50 4.48 12.68
N ILE A 70 -17.84 4.28 11.40
CA ILE A 70 -17.34 3.16 10.59
C ILE A 70 -15.81 3.21 10.49
N LYS A 71 -15.22 4.38 10.20
CA LYS A 71 -13.76 4.55 10.14
C LYS A 71 -13.11 4.33 11.51
N GLY A 72 -13.78 4.68 12.60
CA GLY A 72 -13.31 4.38 13.97
C GLY A 72 -13.22 2.87 14.22
N VAL A 73 -14.25 2.11 13.86
CA VAL A 73 -14.26 0.65 13.97
C VAL A 73 -13.18 0.03 13.07
N ILE A 74 -13.07 0.47 11.82
CA ILE A 74 -12.02 0.04 10.90
C ILE A 74 -10.63 0.30 11.50
N GLY A 75 -10.41 1.50 12.06
CA GLY A 75 -9.14 1.87 12.69
C GLY A 75 -8.78 0.96 13.87
N PHE A 76 -9.76 0.66 14.74
CA PHE A 76 -9.56 -0.24 15.86
C PHE A 76 -9.20 -1.67 15.42
N ILE A 77 -9.95 -2.23 14.45
CA ILE A 77 -9.68 -3.57 13.91
C ILE A 77 -8.33 -3.60 13.20
N SER A 78 -7.97 -2.55 12.47
CA SER A 78 -6.68 -2.41 11.82
C SER A 78 -5.52 -2.38 12.83
N LEU A 79 -5.71 -1.70 13.96
CA LEU A 79 -4.74 -1.70 15.06
C LEU A 79 -4.52 -3.11 15.62
N VAL A 80 -5.61 -3.84 15.90
CA VAL A 80 -5.55 -5.22 16.39
C VAL A 80 -4.87 -6.13 15.36
N ALA A 81 -5.22 -6.01 14.09
CA ALA A 81 -4.60 -6.79 13.01
C ALA A 81 -3.09 -6.52 12.90
N ASN A 82 -2.66 -5.28 13.04
CA ASN A 82 -1.23 -4.92 13.07
C ASN A 82 -0.53 -5.49 14.30
N ALA A 83 -1.10 -5.35 15.48
CA ALA A 83 -0.50 -5.82 16.73
C ALA A 83 -0.39 -7.36 16.79
N THR A 84 -1.27 -8.07 16.12
CA THR A 84 -1.33 -9.54 16.16
C THR A 84 -0.74 -10.19 14.90
N ILE A 85 -1.37 -10.00 13.76
CA ILE A 85 -1.02 -10.68 12.50
C ILE A 85 0.31 -10.16 11.96
N CYS A 86 0.46 -8.84 11.82
CA CYS A 86 1.67 -8.24 11.27
C CYS A 86 2.90 -8.57 12.13
N MET A 87 2.82 -8.37 13.44
CA MET A 87 3.91 -8.67 14.36
C MET A 87 4.25 -10.16 14.38
N SER A 88 3.26 -11.06 14.27
CA SER A 88 3.50 -12.49 14.18
C SER A 88 4.27 -12.86 12.90
N ILE A 89 3.92 -12.26 11.76
CA ILE A 89 4.61 -12.48 10.47
C ILE A 89 6.06 -11.98 10.54
N ILE A 90 6.29 -10.78 11.08
CA ILE A 90 7.63 -10.18 11.20
C ILE A 90 8.50 -11.03 12.11
N ARG A 91 8.01 -11.41 13.30
CA ARG A 91 8.73 -12.25 14.25
C ARG A 91 9.13 -13.63 13.69
N ARG A 92 8.27 -14.19 12.82
CA ARG A 92 8.55 -15.49 12.16
C ARG A 92 9.49 -15.36 10.97
N GLY A 93 9.93 -14.16 10.58
CA GLY A 93 10.82 -13.92 9.44
C GLY A 93 10.21 -14.27 8.06
N LYS A 94 8.88 -14.41 7.97
CA LYS A 94 8.19 -14.85 6.74
C LYS A 94 7.65 -13.69 5.90
N VAL A 95 8.16 -12.46 6.09
CA VAL A 95 7.62 -11.24 5.49
C VAL A 95 7.54 -11.33 3.97
N ASN A 96 8.64 -11.72 3.29
CA ASN A 96 8.70 -11.82 1.83
C ASN A 96 7.59 -12.70 1.22
N ARG A 97 7.26 -13.79 1.90
CA ARG A 97 6.21 -14.70 1.44
C ARG A 97 4.82 -14.17 1.78
N SER A 98 4.67 -13.62 2.96
CA SER A 98 3.36 -13.19 3.49
C SER A 98 2.82 -11.96 2.78
N VAL A 99 3.67 -11.01 2.33
CA VAL A 99 3.23 -9.81 1.62
C VAL A 99 2.40 -10.15 0.38
N ALA A 100 2.86 -11.08 -0.46
CA ALA A 100 2.12 -11.47 -1.67
C ALA A 100 0.74 -12.06 -1.33
N TYR A 101 0.64 -12.89 -0.29
CA TYR A 101 -0.65 -13.46 0.14
C TYR A 101 -1.57 -12.43 0.79
N VAL A 102 -1.04 -11.48 1.56
CA VAL A 102 -1.82 -10.38 2.14
C VAL A 102 -2.37 -9.47 1.04
N LEU A 103 -1.56 -9.12 0.04
CA LEU A 103 -2.02 -8.33 -1.11
C LEU A 103 -3.06 -9.10 -1.95
N MET A 104 -2.89 -10.41 -2.09
CA MET A 104 -3.90 -11.26 -2.75
C MET A 104 -5.22 -11.25 -1.98
N ALA A 105 -5.18 -11.33 -0.65
CA ALA A 105 -6.38 -11.22 0.18
C ALA A 105 -7.05 -9.84 0.03
N CYS A 106 -6.28 -8.74 -0.01
CA CYS A 106 -6.82 -7.41 -0.33
C CYS A 106 -7.51 -7.38 -1.70
N THR A 107 -6.88 -7.97 -2.72
CA THR A 107 -7.44 -8.02 -4.07
C THR A 107 -8.76 -8.80 -4.10
N LEU A 108 -8.79 -9.98 -3.49
CA LEU A 108 -9.99 -10.81 -3.42
C LEU A 108 -11.14 -10.11 -2.68
N THR A 109 -10.85 -9.42 -1.58
CA THR A 109 -11.87 -8.67 -0.84
C THR A 109 -12.45 -7.50 -1.65
N ILE A 110 -11.63 -6.78 -2.45
CA ILE A 110 -12.18 -5.74 -3.34
C ILE A 110 -13.10 -6.34 -4.40
N PHE A 111 -12.72 -7.45 -5.02
CA PHE A 111 -13.61 -8.09 -5.99
C PHE A 111 -14.89 -8.61 -5.33
N ALA A 112 -14.82 -9.11 -4.07
CA ALA A 112 -16.02 -9.48 -3.33
C ALA A 112 -16.94 -8.28 -3.05
N VAL A 113 -16.38 -7.09 -2.78
CA VAL A 113 -17.16 -5.85 -2.60
C VAL A 113 -18.01 -5.52 -3.82
N LEU A 114 -17.52 -5.77 -5.05
CA LEU A 114 -18.26 -5.50 -6.29
C LEU A 114 -19.55 -6.33 -6.44
N PHE A 115 -19.61 -7.49 -5.78
CA PHE A 115 -20.81 -8.34 -5.77
C PHE A 115 -21.77 -8.04 -4.62
N LEU A 116 -21.39 -7.16 -3.70
CA LEU A 116 -22.10 -6.89 -2.45
C LEU A 116 -22.56 -5.42 -2.35
N ASP A 117 -22.43 -4.65 -3.42
CA ASP A 117 -22.70 -3.20 -3.45
C ASP A 117 -24.15 -2.84 -3.10
N GLU A 118 -25.13 -3.75 -3.38
CA GLU A 118 -26.53 -3.58 -3.00
C GLU A 118 -26.82 -3.94 -1.53
N MET A 119 -25.96 -4.71 -0.88
CA MET A 119 -26.17 -5.26 0.46
C MET A 119 -25.36 -4.52 1.52
N ARG A 120 -25.97 -3.56 2.25
CA ARG A 120 -25.29 -2.67 3.21
C ARG A 120 -24.41 -3.39 4.23
N VAL A 121 -24.96 -4.42 4.92
CA VAL A 121 -24.23 -5.11 6.00
C VAL A 121 -23.10 -6.00 5.47
N PRO A 122 -23.31 -6.90 4.49
CA PRO A 122 -22.23 -7.67 3.89
C PRO A 122 -21.14 -6.78 3.27
N PHE A 123 -21.52 -5.70 2.58
CA PHE A 123 -20.59 -4.72 2.04
C PHE A 123 -19.68 -4.15 3.13
N LEU A 124 -20.23 -3.68 4.25
CA LEU A 124 -19.43 -3.12 5.35
C LEU A 124 -18.51 -4.17 5.99
N ILE A 125 -18.98 -5.41 6.18
CA ILE A 125 -18.15 -6.48 6.75
C ILE A 125 -16.94 -6.76 5.86
N VAL A 126 -17.15 -6.93 4.55
CA VAL A 126 -16.04 -7.20 3.61
C VAL A 126 -15.08 -6.01 3.53
N ASN A 127 -15.59 -4.77 3.62
CA ASN A 127 -14.74 -3.58 3.73
C ASN A 127 -13.86 -3.61 4.97
N VAL A 128 -14.40 -3.95 6.14
CA VAL A 128 -13.60 -4.08 7.37
C VAL A 128 -12.48 -5.10 7.20
N VAL A 129 -12.77 -6.23 6.56
CA VAL A 129 -11.76 -7.27 6.25
C VAL A 129 -10.70 -6.74 5.30
N PHE A 130 -11.10 -6.01 4.25
CA PHE A 130 -10.15 -5.35 3.34
C PHE A 130 -9.21 -4.40 4.08
N TYR A 131 -9.74 -3.50 4.90
CA TYR A 131 -8.92 -2.54 5.65
C TYR A 131 -7.98 -3.22 6.65
N ALA A 132 -8.41 -4.32 7.27
CA ALA A 132 -7.56 -5.10 8.16
C ALA A 132 -6.35 -5.70 7.42
N PHE A 133 -6.56 -6.33 6.26
CA PHE A 133 -5.46 -6.85 5.44
C PHE A 133 -4.57 -5.74 4.89
N ASN A 134 -5.16 -4.64 4.44
CA ASN A 134 -4.41 -3.50 3.96
C ASN A 134 -3.53 -2.88 5.05
N ALA A 135 -4.05 -2.75 6.28
CA ALA A 135 -3.28 -2.26 7.42
C ALA A 135 -2.06 -3.13 7.73
N VAL A 136 -2.16 -4.46 7.54
CA VAL A 136 -1.04 -5.39 7.68
C VAL A 136 -0.03 -5.25 6.54
N SER A 137 -0.49 -4.99 5.30
CA SER A 137 0.38 -4.92 4.12
C SER A 137 1.40 -3.78 4.18
N ILE A 138 1.01 -2.63 4.73
CA ILE A 138 1.84 -1.42 4.78
C ILE A 138 3.13 -1.62 5.58
N PRO A 139 3.09 -2.03 6.86
CA PRO A 139 4.32 -2.24 7.62
C PRO A 139 5.14 -3.43 7.14
N LEU A 140 4.52 -4.44 6.53
CA LEU A 140 5.27 -5.54 5.91
C LEU A 140 6.10 -5.07 4.71
N LEU A 141 5.55 -4.22 3.84
CA LEU A 141 6.29 -3.61 2.74
C LEU A 141 7.41 -2.72 3.25
N GLN A 142 7.14 -1.93 4.29
CA GLN A 142 8.14 -1.07 4.91
C GLN A 142 9.30 -1.88 5.52
N ASP A 143 9.02 -2.99 6.22
CA ASP A 143 10.03 -3.90 6.77
C ASP A 143 10.90 -4.52 5.66
N MET A 144 10.28 -4.91 4.52
CA MET A 144 11.03 -5.43 3.38
C MET A 144 12.00 -4.40 2.80
N VAL A 145 11.56 -3.14 2.66
CA VAL A 145 12.42 -2.06 2.17
C VAL A 145 13.53 -1.77 3.16
N ALA A 146 13.22 -1.66 4.45
CA ALA A 146 14.18 -1.39 5.50
C ALA A 146 15.28 -2.46 5.58
N LYS A 147 14.92 -3.74 5.57
CA LYS A 147 15.87 -4.85 5.57
C LYS A 147 16.75 -4.88 4.33
N LYS A 148 16.19 -4.53 3.17
CA LYS A 148 16.95 -4.49 1.93
C LYS A 148 17.85 -3.23 1.82
N ALA A 149 17.56 -2.20 2.61
CA ALA A 149 18.37 -0.99 2.71
C ALA A 149 19.64 -1.17 3.56
N GLU A 150 19.76 -2.28 4.31
CA GLU A 150 20.97 -2.61 5.07
C GLU A 150 22.19 -2.62 4.12
N GLY A 151 23.23 -1.84 4.45
CA GLY A 151 24.42 -1.68 3.60
C GLY A 151 24.36 -0.53 2.57
N ASN A 152 23.22 0.13 2.42
CA ASN A 152 23.04 1.36 1.64
C ASN A 152 22.78 2.56 2.57
N ASP A 153 22.63 3.75 2.00
CA ASP A 153 22.09 4.90 2.76
C ASP A 153 20.61 4.65 3.09
N SER A 154 20.36 4.08 4.25
CA SER A 154 19.03 3.68 4.71
C SER A 154 18.05 4.85 4.73
N ASN A 155 18.50 6.07 5.08
CA ASN A 155 17.68 7.27 5.10
C ASN A 155 17.22 7.65 3.69
N LEU A 156 18.12 7.57 2.70
CA LEU A 156 17.81 7.84 1.30
C LEU A 156 16.82 6.83 0.74
N VAL A 157 17.02 5.53 1.02
CA VAL A 157 16.12 4.46 0.57
C VAL A 157 14.72 4.62 1.18
N MET A 158 14.62 4.92 2.49
CA MET A 158 13.35 5.15 3.16
C MET A 158 12.67 6.45 2.71
N GLY A 159 13.44 7.49 2.42
CA GLY A 159 12.93 8.72 1.80
C GLY A 159 12.30 8.45 0.43
N PHE A 160 12.98 7.66 -0.40
CA PHE A 160 12.46 7.24 -1.71
C PHE A 160 11.20 6.36 -1.59
N TYR A 161 11.17 5.45 -0.60
CA TYR A 161 9.97 4.65 -0.28
C TYR A 161 8.77 5.54 0.01
N ASN A 162 8.94 6.53 0.89
CA ASN A 162 7.88 7.45 1.25
C ASN A 162 7.43 8.33 0.07
N ALA A 163 8.37 8.81 -0.75
CA ALA A 163 8.07 9.57 -1.96
C ALA A 163 7.26 8.72 -2.96
N THR A 164 7.67 7.48 -3.19
CA THR A 164 6.98 6.52 -4.07
C THR A 164 5.56 6.24 -3.58
N LYS A 165 5.40 6.03 -2.28
CA LYS A 165 4.09 5.85 -1.64
C LYS A 165 3.19 7.08 -1.82
N SER A 166 3.73 8.28 -1.59
CA SER A 166 2.98 9.53 -1.75
C SER A 166 2.53 9.76 -3.18
N LEU A 167 3.40 9.48 -4.17
CA LEU A 167 3.03 9.56 -5.60
C LEU A 167 1.88 8.61 -5.94
N GLY A 168 1.96 7.35 -5.48
CA GLY A 168 0.86 6.41 -5.63
C GLY A 168 -0.45 6.95 -5.06
N GLY A 169 -0.40 7.53 -3.86
CA GLY A 169 -1.56 8.13 -3.20
C GLY A 169 -2.16 9.32 -3.96
N ILE A 170 -1.33 10.23 -4.47
CA ILE A 170 -1.78 11.38 -5.25
C ILE A 170 -2.50 10.90 -6.52
N ILE A 171 -1.88 10.00 -7.28
CA ILE A 171 -2.47 9.46 -8.51
C ILE A 171 -3.76 8.70 -8.19
N GLY A 172 -3.77 7.91 -7.12
CA GLY A 172 -4.94 7.16 -6.68
C GLY A 172 -6.12 8.06 -6.33
N SER A 173 -5.90 9.12 -5.55
CA SER A 173 -6.94 10.09 -5.19
C SER A 173 -7.52 10.80 -6.41
N LEU A 174 -6.65 11.28 -7.31
CA LEU A 174 -7.09 11.96 -8.53
C LEU A 174 -7.90 11.02 -9.42
N THR A 175 -7.41 9.81 -9.65
CA THR A 175 -8.09 8.81 -10.49
C THR A 175 -9.43 8.40 -9.91
N ALA A 176 -9.53 8.22 -8.59
CA ALA A 176 -10.78 7.88 -7.91
C ALA A 176 -11.87 8.90 -8.18
N GLY A 177 -11.57 10.20 -8.06
CA GLY A 177 -12.56 11.26 -8.31
C GLY A 177 -13.09 11.25 -9.75
N PHE A 178 -12.18 11.12 -10.74
CA PHE A 178 -12.59 11.05 -12.15
C PHE A 178 -13.42 9.81 -12.49
N LEU A 179 -13.04 8.66 -11.96
CA LEU A 179 -13.75 7.41 -12.24
C LEU A 179 -15.09 7.37 -11.52
N TYR A 180 -15.15 7.84 -10.28
CA TYR A 180 -16.41 7.89 -9.53
C TYR A 180 -17.46 8.77 -10.18
N ALA A 181 -17.06 9.90 -10.78
CA ALA A 181 -17.94 10.77 -11.53
C ALA A 181 -18.57 10.09 -12.77
N LYS A 182 -17.92 9.05 -13.31
CA LYS A 182 -18.43 8.24 -14.45
C LYS A 182 -19.27 7.04 -14.01
N GLY A 183 -19.03 6.54 -12.79
CA GLY A 183 -19.75 5.43 -12.22
C GLY A 183 -19.08 4.92 -10.94
N ALA A 184 -19.87 4.73 -9.89
CA ALA A 184 -19.35 4.33 -8.59
C ALA A 184 -18.54 3.02 -8.64
N SER A 185 -19.04 2.02 -9.38
CA SER A 185 -18.39 0.71 -9.51
C SER A 185 -17.05 0.77 -10.28
N LEU A 186 -16.86 1.74 -11.19
CA LEU A 186 -15.63 1.88 -11.97
C LEU A 186 -14.40 2.12 -11.11
N SER A 187 -14.53 2.90 -10.04
CA SER A 187 -13.43 3.17 -9.12
C SER A 187 -13.02 1.93 -8.32
N PHE A 188 -13.99 1.10 -7.92
CA PHE A 188 -13.71 -0.18 -7.24
C PHE A 188 -13.03 -1.16 -8.19
N VAL A 189 -13.50 -1.27 -9.44
CA VAL A 189 -12.86 -2.11 -10.47
C VAL A 189 -11.43 -1.65 -10.71
N PHE A 190 -11.20 -0.35 -10.88
CA PHE A 190 -9.86 0.20 -11.05
C PHE A 190 -8.94 -0.14 -9.89
N ALA A 191 -9.38 0.09 -8.65
CA ALA A 191 -8.62 -0.23 -7.45
C ALA A 191 -8.30 -1.73 -7.37
N GLY A 192 -9.27 -2.59 -7.73
CA GLY A 192 -9.07 -4.04 -7.80
C GLY A 192 -8.02 -4.46 -8.83
N ILE A 193 -8.05 -3.89 -10.04
CA ILE A 193 -7.05 -4.14 -11.08
C ILE A 193 -5.66 -3.70 -10.63
N VAL A 194 -5.54 -2.51 -10.04
CA VAL A 194 -4.25 -1.98 -9.57
C VAL A 194 -3.68 -2.86 -8.44
N LEU A 195 -4.50 -3.30 -7.49
CA LEU A 195 -4.06 -4.20 -6.44
C LEU A 195 -3.75 -5.60 -6.95
N LEU A 196 -4.44 -6.08 -7.99
CA LEU A 196 -4.08 -7.30 -8.68
C LEU A 196 -2.67 -7.20 -9.29
N LEU A 197 -2.37 -6.10 -9.98
CA LEU A 197 -1.03 -5.84 -10.51
C LEU A 197 0.01 -5.78 -9.39
N ALA A 198 -0.27 -5.08 -8.28
CA ALA A 198 0.62 -5.08 -7.11
C ALA A 198 0.89 -6.49 -6.58
N THR A 199 -0.14 -7.32 -6.51
CA THR A 199 -0.05 -8.72 -6.09
C THR A 199 0.83 -9.54 -7.04
N LEU A 200 0.65 -9.39 -8.36
CA LEU A 200 1.47 -10.09 -9.35
C LEU A 200 2.95 -9.69 -9.23
N PHE A 201 3.25 -8.41 -9.11
CA PHE A 201 4.63 -7.94 -8.89
C PHE A 201 5.21 -8.43 -7.55
N ALA A 202 4.40 -8.53 -6.50
CA ALA A 202 4.83 -9.10 -5.23
C ALA A 202 5.19 -10.60 -5.36
N PHE A 203 4.45 -11.38 -6.13
CA PHE A 203 4.82 -12.77 -6.43
C PHE A 203 6.09 -12.86 -7.28
N VAL A 204 6.27 -11.97 -8.26
CA VAL A 204 7.53 -11.90 -9.03
C VAL A 204 8.71 -11.58 -8.12
N TYR A 205 8.54 -10.62 -7.20
CA TYR A 205 9.56 -10.31 -6.20
C TYR A 205 9.90 -11.53 -5.34
N GLN A 206 8.89 -12.21 -4.83
CA GLN A 206 9.06 -13.42 -4.00
C GLN A 206 9.86 -14.50 -4.74
N ARG A 207 9.55 -14.75 -6.02
CA ARG A 207 10.26 -15.74 -6.83
C ARG A 207 11.73 -15.36 -7.07
N LYS A 208 12.00 -14.08 -7.36
CA LYS A 208 13.37 -13.60 -7.60
C LYS A 208 14.21 -13.50 -6.33
N ASN A 209 13.57 -13.32 -5.17
CA ASN A 209 14.24 -13.21 -3.87
C ASN A 209 14.27 -14.55 -3.09
N ALA A 210 13.79 -15.65 -3.69
CA ALA A 210 13.90 -16.98 -3.12
C ALA A 210 15.38 -17.43 -3.11
N PRO A 211 15.90 -17.98 -2.00
CA PRO A 211 17.25 -18.55 -1.98
C PRO A 211 17.35 -19.65 -3.03
N SER A 212 18.45 -19.61 -3.82
CA SER A 212 18.70 -20.66 -4.79
C SER A 212 18.86 -22.02 -4.09
N PRO A 213 18.33 -23.12 -4.64
CA PRO A 213 18.40 -24.44 -3.99
C PRO A 213 19.84 -24.93 -3.73
N LEU A 214 20.84 -24.28 -4.31
CA LEU A 214 22.27 -24.58 -4.09
C LEU A 214 22.84 -23.99 -2.77
N SER A 215 22.20 -22.96 -2.17
CA SER A 215 22.68 -22.37 -0.90
C SER A 215 22.13 -23.10 0.34
N ALA A 216 21.16 -23.98 0.20
CA ALA A 216 20.58 -24.76 1.29
C ALA A 216 21.35 -26.08 1.61
N ARG A 217 22.46 -26.36 0.89
CA ARG A 217 23.28 -27.55 1.07
C ARG A 217 24.69 -27.27 1.67
N ARG A 218 24.87 -26.08 2.24
CA ARG A 218 26.11 -25.79 2.99
C ARG A 218 25.84 -25.61 4.47
#